data_11c5dbb6a8748ca21e4eef14b7a9cd0a
#
_entry.id   11c5dbb6a8748ca21e4eef14b7a9cd0a
#
_cell.length_a   1.000
_cell.length_b   1.000
_cell.length_c   1.000
_cell.angle_alpha   90.00
_cell.angle_beta   90.00
_cell.angle_gamma   90.00
#
_symmetry.space_group_name_H-M   'P 1'
#
loop_
_entity.id
_entity.type
_entity.pdbx_description
1 polymer ?
#
loop_
_entity_poly.entity_id
_entity_poly.type
_entity_poly.pdbx_seq_one_letter_code
_entity_poly.pdbx_strand_id
1 'polypeptide(L)'
;MHPRNPHRDGYDFAALTAASPSLAAFVRTAPHGGPTIDFADPAAVKALNGALLLHHHGVRSWDLPPGYLCPPVPGRADYLHAVADLLATTNGGVIPQGARVRVLDVGVGANVIFPLLGHHAYGWSFVGTEVDPFALRHATEILAANPRFASAVSLRRQPARECVSPTWSLWTSVSR
;
A
#
# COMPACT_ATOMS: atom_id res chain seq x y z
N MET A 1 -12.54 -11.34 4.33
CA MET A 1 -11.22 -10.70 4.51
C MET A 1 -10.31 -11.57 5.37
N HIS A 2 -9.02 -11.44 5.18
CA HIS A 2 -8.01 -12.20 5.91
C HIS A 2 -8.07 -11.94 7.44
N PRO A 3 -7.85 -12.95 8.33
CA PRO A 3 -7.93 -12.74 9.79
C PRO A 3 -7.01 -11.65 10.35
N ARG A 4 -5.86 -11.41 9.73
CA ARG A 4 -4.92 -10.34 10.13
C ARG A 4 -5.23 -8.96 9.52
N ASN A 5 -6.24 -8.86 8.66
CA ASN A 5 -6.58 -7.59 8.04
C ASN A 5 -7.29 -6.69 9.05
N PRO A 6 -6.75 -5.49 9.37
CA PRO A 6 -7.38 -4.58 10.33
C PRO A 6 -8.73 -4.03 9.86
N HIS A 7 -9.09 -4.23 8.59
CA HIS A 7 -10.34 -3.73 8.00
C HIS A 7 -11.44 -4.80 7.92
N ARG A 8 -11.22 -6.01 8.47
CA ARG A 8 -12.14 -7.17 8.35
C ARG A 8 -13.52 -6.93 8.99
N ASP A 9 -13.55 -6.13 10.05
CA ASP A 9 -14.76 -5.90 10.84
C ASP A 9 -15.50 -4.60 10.44
N GLY A 10 -15.15 -4.02 9.28
CA GLY A 10 -15.73 -2.80 8.75
C GLY A 10 -14.90 -1.55 9.06
N TYR A 11 -15.54 -0.38 8.97
CA TYR A 11 -14.88 0.91 9.16
C TYR A 11 -15.42 1.62 10.41
N ASP A 12 -14.53 1.95 11.34
CA ASP A 12 -14.83 2.87 12.45
C ASP A 12 -14.71 4.31 11.93
N PHE A 13 -15.80 4.85 11.39
CA PHE A 13 -15.81 6.21 10.86
C PHE A 13 -15.55 7.28 11.92
N ALA A 14 -15.85 7.02 13.20
CA ALA A 14 -15.54 7.96 14.26
C ALA A 14 -14.02 8.06 14.47
N ALA A 15 -13.33 6.93 14.59
CA ALA A 15 -11.87 6.91 14.69
C ALA A 15 -11.19 7.44 13.41
N LEU A 16 -11.70 7.09 12.23
CA LEU A 16 -11.14 7.53 10.95
C LEU A 16 -11.28 9.04 10.73
N THR A 17 -12.43 9.64 11.09
CA THR A 17 -12.63 11.10 10.99
C THR A 17 -11.85 11.86 12.05
N ALA A 18 -11.63 11.28 13.23
CA ALA A 18 -10.75 11.85 14.24
C ALA A 18 -9.29 11.88 13.75
N ALA A 19 -8.84 10.81 13.09
CA ALA A 19 -7.48 10.73 12.52
C ALA A 19 -7.32 11.62 11.27
N SER A 20 -8.35 11.70 10.42
CA SER A 20 -8.35 12.45 9.15
C SER A 20 -9.63 13.29 9.04
N PRO A 21 -9.63 14.51 9.56
CA PRO A 21 -10.83 15.39 9.58
C PRO A 21 -11.43 15.66 8.20
N SER A 22 -10.63 15.65 7.15
CA SER A 22 -11.10 15.83 5.77
C SER A 22 -12.09 14.75 5.30
N LEU A 23 -12.05 13.55 5.91
CA LEU A 23 -13.01 12.49 5.62
C LEU A 23 -14.42 12.87 6.05
N ALA A 24 -14.60 13.69 7.09
CA ALA A 24 -15.90 14.04 7.64
C ALA A 24 -16.86 14.66 6.60
N ALA A 25 -16.32 15.41 5.63
CA ALA A 25 -17.11 16.01 4.55
C ALA A 25 -17.79 14.98 3.63
N PHE A 26 -17.33 13.74 3.61
CA PHE A 26 -17.83 12.66 2.75
C PHE A 26 -18.67 11.63 3.51
N VAL A 27 -18.68 11.68 4.85
CA VAL A 27 -19.44 10.73 5.66
C VAL A 27 -20.94 11.07 5.60
N ARG A 28 -21.74 10.05 5.32
CA ARG A 28 -23.20 10.14 5.28
C ARG A 28 -23.82 8.96 6.02
N THR A 29 -25.13 9.03 6.28
CA THR A 29 -25.88 7.90 6.84
C THR A 29 -26.27 6.93 5.72
N ALA A 30 -26.00 5.66 5.91
CA ALA A 30 -26.44 4.61 5.00
C ALA A 30 -27.97 4.41 5.04
N PRO A 31 -28.61 3.88 3.98
CA PRO A 31 -30.07 3.60 3.97
C PRO A 31 -30.53 2.69 5.13
N HIS A 32 -29.66 1.80 5.59
CA HIS A 32 -29.95 0.87 6.69
C HIS A 32 -29.41 1.36 8.04
N GLY A 33 -29.06 2.64 8.15
CA GLY A 33 -28.45 3.23 9.33
C GLY A 33 -26.94 3.03 9.39
N GLY A 34 -26.28 3.83 10.26
CA GLY A 34 -24.84 3.83 10.42
C GLY A 34 -24.08 4.71 9.41
N PRO A 35 -22.83 5.06 9.72
CA PRO A 35 -22.01 5.92 8.88
C PRO A 35 -21.48 5.16 7.66
N THR A 36 -21.41 5.85 6.53
CA THR A 36 -20.84 5.36 5.26
C THR A 36 -20.36 6.53 4.42
N ILE A 37 -19.77 6.23 3.26
CA ILE A 37 -19.49 7.22 2.21
C ILE A 37 -20.23 6.87 0.92
N ASP A 38 -20.16 7.74 -0.06
CA ASP A 38 -20.51 7.38 -1.43
C ASP A 38 -19.34 6.67 -2.11
N PHE A 39 -19.44 5.36 -2.29
CA PHE A 39 -18.41 4.58 -3.00
C PHE A 39 -18.39 4.82 -4.52
N ALA A 40 -19.39 5.52 -5.07
CA ALA A 40 -19.36 5.97 -6.46
C ALA A 40 -18.64 7.33 -6.63
N ASP A 41 -18.40 8.05 -5.54
CA ASP A 41 -17.62 9.29 -5.55
C ASP A 41 -16.11 9.00 -5.37
N PRO A 42 -15.27 9.23 -6.42
CA PRO A 42 -13.84 9.00 -6.32
C PRO A 42 -13.14 9.83 -5.23
N ALA A 43 -13.66 11.03 -4.94
CA ALA A 43 -13.08 11.89 -3.90
C ALA A 43 -13.36 11.31 -2.50
N ALA A 44 -14.57 10.79 -2.26
CA ALA A 44 -14.92 10.12 -1.01
C ALA A 44 -14.09 8.84 -0.81
N VAL A 45 -13.93 8.03 -1.87
CA VAL A 45 -13.09 6.81 -1.83
C VAL A 45 -11.63 7.15 -1.56
N LYS A 46 -11.08 8.20 -2.18
CA LYS A 46 -9.71 8.66 -1.92
C LYS A 46 -9.56 9.13 -0.48
N ALA A 47 -10.48 9.92 0.03
CA ALA A 47 -10.47 10.39 1.42
C ALA A 47 -10.54 9.24 2.43
N LEU A 48 -11.41 8.24 2.19
CA LEU A 48 -11.49 7.04 3.03
C LEU A 48 -10.17 6.26 3.01
N ASN A 49 -9.60 5.98 1.83
CA ASN A 49 -8.35 5.23 1.73
C ASN A 49 -7.18 5.99 2.40
N GLY A 50 -7.11 7.31 2.28
CA GLY A 50 -6.14 8.14 2.98
C GLY A 50 -6.29 8.03 4.50
N ALA A 51 -7.52 8.08 5.01
CA ALA A 51 -7.81 7.92 6.43
C ALA A 51 -7.44 6.51 6.95
N LEU A 52 -7.72 5.46 6.18
CA LEU A 52 -7.33 4.09 6.50
C LEU A 52 -5.81 3.93 6.57
N LEU A 53 -5.09 4.49 5.59
CA LEU A 53 -3.62 4.48 5.55
C LEU A 53 -3.02 5.23 6.73
N LEU A 54 -3.57 6.38 7.08
CA LEU A 54 -3.11 7.16 8.23
C LEU A 54 -3.37 6.41 9.54
N HIS A 55 -4.61 5.99 9.77
CA HIS A 55 -5.04 5.43 11.05
C HIS A 55 -4.43 4.05 11.33
N HIS A 56 -4.50 3.14 10.35
CA HIS A 56 -4.08 1.75 10.56
C HIS A 56 -2.63 1.47 10.17
N HIS A 57 -2.06 2.25 9.25
CA HIS A 57 -0.75 1.95 8.67
C HIS A 57 0.31 3.02 8.92
N GLY A 58 -0.06 4.14 9.57
CA GLY A 58 0.87 5.20 9.94
C GLY A 58 1.44 5.99 8.74
N VAL A 59 0.73 5.97 7.62
CA VAL A 59 1.08 6.76 6.42
C VAL A 59 0.51 8.17 6.59
N ARG A 60 1.38 9.13 6.87
CA ARG A 60 0.98 10.50 7.26
C ARG A 60 0.55 11.37 6.08
N SER A 61 1.14 11.15 4.93
CA SER A 61 0.85 11.91 3.71
C SER A 61 0.71 10.95 2.55
N TRP A 62 -0.49 10.90 2.00
CA TRP A 62 -0.80 10.07 0.85
C TRP A 62 -1.86 10.77 0.00
N ASP A 63 -1.61 10.88 -1.27
CA ASP A 63 -2.53 11.41 -2.26
C ASP A 63 -2.43 10.62 -3.55
N LEU A 64 -3.29 10.93 -4.49
CA LEU A 64 -3.33 10.29 -5.79
C LEU A 64 -3.67 11.34 -6.85
N PRO A 65 -2.84 11.48 -7.91
CA PRO A 65 -3.11 12.43 -8.98
C PRO A 65 -4.41 12.12 -9.70
N PRO A 66 -5.08 13.11 -10.31
CA PRO A 66 -6.24 12.88 -11.15
C PRO A 66 -5.94 11.88 -12.27
N GLY A 67 -6.90 10.99 -12.55
CA GLY A 67 -6.79 9.97 -13.60
C GLY A 67 -6.11 8.67 -13.18
N TYR A 68 -5.52 8.61 -12.00
CA TYR A 68 -4.99 7.35 -11.46
C TYR A 68 -6.03 6.60 -10.64
N LEU A 69 -6.02 5.28 -10.77
CA LEU A 69 -6.94 4.41 -10.04
C LEU A 69 -6.62 4.43 -8.54
N CYS A 70 -7.62 4.72 -7.72
CA CYS A 70 -7.52 4.62 -6.27
C CYS A 70 -7.55 3.14 -5.84
N PRO A 71 -6.49 2.61 -5.24
CA PRO A 71 -6.45 1.21 -4.83
C PRO A 71 -7.34 0.99 -3.60
N PRO A 72 -8.17 -0.08 -3.55
CA PRO A 72 -8.89 -0.43 -2.33
C PRO A 72 -7.92 -0.96 -1.28
N VAL A 73 -7.59 -0.14 -0.27
CA VAL A 73 -6.63 -0.49 0.80
C VAL A 73 -6.94 -1.84 1.46
N PRO A 74 -8.20 -2.16 1.83
CA PRO A 74 -8.49 -3.44 2.48
C PRO A 74 -8.16 -4.65 1.62
N GLY A 75 -8.49 -4.63 0.33
CA GLY A 75 -8.18 -5.74 -0.58
C GLY A 75 -6.68 -5.89 -0.84
N ARG A 76 -5.92 -4.78 -0.82
CA ARG A 76 -4.46 -4.82 -0.95
C ARG A 76 -3.78 -5.39 0.31
N ALA A 77 -4.31 -5.08 1.49
CA ALA A 77 -3.88 -5.69 2.73
C ALA A 77 -4.15 -7.21 2.75
N ASP A 78 -5.34 -7.63 2.31
CA ASP A 78 -5.68 -9.07 2.17
C ASP A 78 -4.66 -9.83 1.30
N TYR A 79 -4.32 -9.27 0.15
CA TYR A 79 -3.34 -9.87 -0.75
C TYR A 79 -1.97 -10.05 -0.07
N LEU A 80 -1.48 -9.03 0.62
CA LEU A 80 -0.19 -9.11 1.32
C LEU A 80 -0.21 -10.14 2.45
N HIS A 81 -1.31 -10.26 3.19
CA HIS A 81 -1.45 -11.29 4.21
C HIS A 81 -1.46 -12.71 3.61
N ALA A 82 -2.11 -12.90 2.47
CA ALA A 82 -2.09 -14.18 1.75
C ALA A 82 -0.68 -14.53 1.24
N VAL A 83 0.06 -13.55 0.71
CA VAL A 83 1.47 -13.74 0.32
C VAL A 83 2.34 -14.10 1.53
N ALA A 84 2.12 -13.46 2.67
CA ALA A 84 2.85 -13.79 3.90
C ALA A 84 2.59 -15.23 4.37
N ASP A 85 1.35 -15.70 4.28
CA ASP A 85 1.02 -17.10 4.59
C ASP A 85 1.67 -18.07 3.62
N LEU A 86 1.69 -17.74 2.32
CA LEU A 86 2.38 -18.54 1.33
C LEU A 86 3.88 -18.64 1.65
N LEU A 87 4.53 -17.55 2.02
CA LEU A 87 5.93 -17.57 2.44
C LEU A 87 6.16 -18.40 3.71
N ALA A 88 5.21 -18.40 4.64
CA ALA A 88 5.29 -19.23 5.84
C ALA A 88 5.30 -20.73 5.51
N THR A 89 4.60 -21.18 4.46
CA THR A 89 4.60 -22.62 4.09
C THR A 89 5.98 -23.17 3.76
N THR A 90 6.86 -22.32 3.23
CA THR A 90 8.25 -22.67 2.89
C THR A 90 9.26 -22.30 3.99
N ASN A 91 8.78 -21.73 5.10
CA ASN A 91 9.59 -21.24 6.23
C ASN A 91 9.15 -21.87 7.56
N GLY A 92 8.84 -23.16 7.56
CA GLY A 92 8.47 -23.90 8.77
C GLY A 92 7.21 -23.41 9.48
N GLY A 93 6.27 -22.82 8.75
CA GLY A 93 5.02 -22.25 9.28
C GLY A 93 5.17 -20.86 9.88
N VAL A 94 6.36 -20.26 9.85
CA VAL A 94 6.63 -18.94 10.42
C VAL A 94 6.68 -17.89 9.29
N ILE A 95 5.90 -16.82 9.43
CA ILE A 95 5.94 -15.70 8.49
C ILE A 95 7.30 -15.02 8.58
N PRO A 96 8.08 -14.97 7.49
CA PRO A 96 9.35 -14.26 7.50
C PRO A 96 9.13 -12.74 7.60
N GLN A 97 9.86 -12.08 8.48
CA GLN A 97 9.74 -10.64 8.75
C GLN A 97 11.07 -9.90 8.55
N GLY A 98 10.95 -8.57 8.48
CA GLY A 98 12.08 -7.67 8.42
C GLY A 98 12.67 -7.48 7.03
N ALA A 99 13.68 -6.63 6.92
CA ALA A 99 14.28 -6.17 5.67
C ALA A 99 14.98 -7.26 4.84
N ARG A 100 15.18 -8.45 5.40
CA ARG A 100 15.72 -9.61 4.65
C ARG A 100 14.73 -10.13 3.60
N VAL A 101 13.43 -9.95 3.84
CA VAL A 101 12.41 -10.24 2.81
C VAL A 101 12.39 -9.08 1.84
N ARG A 102 12.74 -9.39 0.60
CA ARG A 102 12.86 -8.40 -0.48
C ARG A 102 11.78 -8.69 -1.52
N VAL A 103 10.91 -7.72 -1.71
CA VAL A 103 9.77 -7.83 -2.62
C VAL A 103 10.00 -6.97 -3.86
N LEU A 104 9.71 -7.53 -5.02
CA LEU A 104 9.59 -6.78 -6.25
C LEU A 104 8.14 -6.47 -6.53
N ASP A 105 7.83 -5.19 -6.68
CA ASP A 105 6.53 -4.67 -7.08
C ASP A 105 6.64 -4.11 -8.50
N VAL A 106 6.15 -4.88 -9.48
CA VAL A 106 6.19 -4.50 -10.90
C VAL A 106 4.93 -3.70 -11.23
N GLY A 107 5.12 -2.45 -11.66
CA GLY A 107 4.02 -1.51 -11.83
C GLY A 107 3.53 -0.97 -10.49
N VAL A 108 4.46 -0.45 -9.67
CA VAL A 108 4.16 0.06 -8.32
C VAL A 108 3.13 1.20 -8.32
N GLY A 109 2.96 1.86 -9.46
CA GLY A 109 2.01 2.96 -9.67
C GLY A 109 2.35 4.22 -8.88
N ALA A 110 1.46 5.22 -9.00
CA ALA A 110 1.61 6.49 -8.30
C ALA A 110 1.36 6.40 -6.78
N ASN A 111 0.78 5.30 -6.30
CA ASN A 111 0.26 5.16 -4.93
C ASN A 111 1.15 4.38 -3.96
N VAL A 112 2.14 3.63 -4.43
CA VAL A 112 3.07 2.77 -3.66
C VAL A 112 2.39 1.90 -2.60
N ILE A 113 1.17 1.44 -2.85
CA ILE A 113 0.32 0.84 -1.82
C ILE A 113 0.93 -0.44 -1.22
N PHE A 114 1.46 -1.36 -2.05
CA PHE A 114 2.04 -2.60 -1.55
C PHE A 114 3.31 -2.38 -0.72
N PRO A 115 4.26 -1.51 -1.12
CA PRO A 115 5.39 -1.14 -0.27
C PRO A 115 4.98 -0.56 1.08
N LEU A 116 4.00 0.34 1.13
CA LEU A 116 3.53 0.95 2.36
C LEU A 116 2.93 -0.10 3.32
N LEU A 117 2.00 -0.91 2.82
CA LEU A 117 1.30 -1.92 3.62
C LEU A 117 2.24 -3.06 4.04
N GLY A 118 3.07 -3.56 3.12
CA GLY A 118 3.96 -4.70 3.38
C GLY A 118 5.09 -4.35 4.34
N HIS A 119 5.67 -3.15 4.22
CA HIS A 119 6.65 -2.67 5.19
C HIS A 119 6.02 -2.44 6.56
N HIS A 120 4.82 -1.83 6.61
CA HIS A 120 4.12 -1.64 7.88
C HIS A 120 3.81 -2.95 8.59
N ALA A 121 3.27 -3.94 7.87
CA ALA A 121 2.79 -5.19 8.46
C ALA A 121 3.92 -6.17 8.82
N TYR A 122 4.98 -6.22 8.02
CA TYR A 122 5.99 -7.27 8.10
C TYR A 122 7.43 -6.77 8.12
N GLY A 123 7.67 -5.48 7.98
CA GLY A 123 9.03 -4.91 7.90
C GLY A 123 9.77 -5.26 6.60
N TRP A 124 9.08 -5.75 5.58
CA TRP A 124 9.68 -6.11 4.30
C TRP A 124 10.27 -4.91 3.58
N SER A 125 11.31 -5.14 2.77
CA SER A 125 11.86 -4.13 1.87
C SER A 125 11.36 -4.36 0.44
N PHE A 126 11.26 -3.26 -0.32
CA PHE A 126 10.65 -3.27 -1.65
C PHE A 126 11.54 -2.64 -2.69
N VAL A 127 11.48 -3.20 -3.89
CA VAL A 127 11.85 -2.51 -5.13
C VAL A 127 10.59 -2.36 -5.95
N GLY A 128 10.15 -1.12 -6.12
CA GLY A 128 9.04 -0.78 -7.00
C GLY A 128 9.55 -0.36 -8.36
N THR A 129 9.01 -0.95 -9.43
CA THR A 129 9.31 -0.53 -10.80
C THR A 129 8.07 0.10 -11.44
N GLU A 130 8.25 1.12 -12.29
CA GLU A 130 7.18 1.79 -12.98
C GLU A 130 7.66 2.31 -14.34
N VAL A 131 6.80 2.18 -15.36
CA VAL A 131 7.07 2.67 -16.72
C VAL A 131 6.71 4.14 -16.89
N ASP A 132 5.65 4.58 -16.22
CA ASP A 132 5.19 5.97 -16.24
C ASP A 132 6.06 6.86 -15.35
N PRO A 133 6.82 7.81 -15.92
CA PRO A 133 7.67 8.68 -15.13
C PRO A 133 6.90 9.64 -14.22
N PHE A 134 5.63 9.94 -14.56
CA PHE A 134 4.79 10.79 -13.72
C PHE A 134 4.32 10.04 -12.47
N ALA A 135 3.86 8.79 -12.64
CA ALA A 135 3.51 7.91 -11.54
C ALA A 135 4.71 7.69 -10.59
N LEU A 136 5.90 7.44 -11.17
CA LEU A 136 7.13 7.23 -10.40
C LEU A 136 7.54 8.45 -9.58
N ARG A 137 7.40 9.65 -10.16
CA ARG A 137 7.67 10.91 -9.44
C ARG A 137 6.73 11.07 -8.25
N HIS A 138 5.43 10.88 -8.46
CA HIS A 138 4.43 10.98 -7.40
C HIS A 138 4.66 9.94 -6.29
N ALA A 139 4.98 8.71 -6.66
CA ALA A 139 5.40 7.66 -5.72
C ALA A 139 6.60 8.10 -4.86
N THR A 140 7.59 8.78 -5.49
CA THR A 140 8.75 9.32 -4.79
C THR A 140 8.36 10.43 -3.80
N GLU A 141 7.41 11.29 -4.16
CA GLU A 141 6.88 12.35 -3.29
C GLU A 141 6.18 11.77 -2.06
N ILE A 142 5.37 10.71 -2.24
CA ILE A 142 4.75 9.99 -1.12
C ILE A 142 5.82 9.45 -0.16
N LEU A 143 6.86 8.79 -0.68
CA LEU A 143 7.93 8.26 0.16
C LEU A 143 8.72 9.35 0.88
N ALA A 144 9.02 10.46 0.20
CA ALA A 144 9.69 11.61 0.80
C ALA A 144 8.89 12.23 1.96
N ALA A 145 7.56 12.27 1.82
CA ALA A 145 6.65 12.74 2.87
C ALA A 145 6.45 11.73 4.02
N ASN A 146 6.92 10.49 3.86
CA ASN A 146 6.80 9.42 4.84
C ASN A 146 8.17 8.74 5.12
N PRO A 147 9.11 9.39 5.82
CA PRO A 147 10.50 8.91 6.01
C PRO A 147 10.60 7.51 6.60
N ARG A 148 9.61 7.08 7.39
CA ARG A 148 9.54 5.72 7.95
C ARG A 148 9.60 4.64 6.87
N PHE A 149 9.05 4.90 5.68
CA PHE A 149 9.00 3.95 4.57
C PHE A 149 10.12 4.16 3.56
N ALA A 150 10.68 5.37 3.49
CA ALA A 150 11.65 5.75 2.48
C ALA A 150 12.92 4.87 2.48
N SER A 151 13.38 4.44 3.66
CA SER A 151 14.57 3.58 3.78
C SER A 151 14.34 2.13 3.33
N ALA A 152 13.08 1.70 3.27
CA ALA A 152 12.70 0.33 2.93
C ALA A 152 12.26 0.17 1.47
N VAL A 153 12.06 1.26 0.73
CA VAL A 153 11.51 1.24 -0.62
C VAL A 153 12.46 1.91 -1.61
N SER A 154 12.89 1.17 -2.61
CA SER A 154 13.67 1.68 -3.73
C SER A 154 12.82 1.73 -4.99
N LEU A 155 12.65 2.90 -5.59
CA LEU A 155 11.90 3.07 -6.82
C LEU A 155 12.83 3.10 -8.03
N ARG A 156 12.40 2.47 -9.13
CA ARG A 156 13.16 2.40 -10.39
C ARG A 156 12.25 2.61 -11.58
N ARG A 157 12.70 3.41 -12.53
CA ARG A 157 12.06 3.50 -13.84
C ARG A 157 12.36 2.24 -14.65
N GLN A 158 11.31 1.63 -15.19
CA GLN A 158 11.41 0.52 -16.13
C GLN A 158 11.10 1.03 -17.54
N PRO A 159 11.97 0.85 -18.54
CA PRO A 159 11.63 1.14 -19.94
C PRO A 159 10.49 0.24 -20.41
N ALA A 160 9.53 0.81 -21.14
CA ALA A 160 8.27 0.13 -21.52
C ALA A 160 8.42 -1.16 -22.36
N ARG A 161 9.60 -1.48 -22.85
CA ARG A 161 9.87 -2.65 -23.70
C ARG A 161 10.82 -3.69 -23.09
N GLU A 162 11.37 -3.43 -21.93
CA GLU A 162 12.18 -4.43 -21.24
C GLU A 162 11.26 -5.28 -20.37
N CYS A 163 10.95 -6.47 -20.85
CA CYS A 163 10.50 -7.55 -19.98
C CYS A 163 11.45 -7.59 -18.78
N VAL A 164 10.96 -7.92 -17.60
CA VAL A 164 11.74 -8.08 -16.35
C VAL A 164 12.91 -9.02 -16.63
N SER A 165 13.97 -8.53 -17.24
CA SER A 165 15.06 -9.25 -17.87
C SER A 165 16.38 -8.77 -17.27
N PRO A 166 17.38 -9.45 -17.45
CA PRO A 166 18.36 -10.19 -16.64
C PRO A 166 19.23 -9.38 -15.69
N THR A 167 19.02 -8.11 -15.46
CA THR A 167 19.73 -7.36 -14.38
C THR A 167 19.40 -7.85 -12.96
N TRP A 168 18.51 -8.83 -12.85
CA TRP A 168 18.20 -9.54 -11.61
C TRP A 168 19.30 -10.46 -11.13
N SER A 169 20.21 -10.89 -12.02
CA SER A 169 21.38 -11.71 -11.64
C SER A 169 22.32 -11.02 -10.65
N LEU A 170 22.32 -9.69 -10.61
CA LEU A 170 23.09 -8.91 -9.63
C LEU A 170 22.47 -8.89 -8.21
N TRP A 171 21.24 -9.38 -8.07
CA TRP A 171 20.51 -9.38 -6.79
C TRP A 171 20.71 -10.66 -5.98
N THR A 172 21.09 -11.75 -6.63
CA THR A 172 21.33 -13.05 -5.97
C THR A 172 22.76 -13.22 -5.44
N SER A 173 23.69 -12.32 -5.77
CA SER A 173 25.11 -12.44 -5.45
C SER A 173 25.58 -11.70 -4.18
N VAL A 174 24.68 -11.09 -3.40
CA VAL A 174 25.06 -10.44 -2.15
C VAL A 174 24.32 -11.11 -0.99
N SER A 175 24.84 -12.22 -0.53
CA SER A 175 24.75 -12.74 0.84
C SER A 175 25.24 -14.19 0.88
N ARG A 176 26.53 -14.41 1.00
CA ARG A 176 27.07 -15.54 1.75
C ARG A 176 27.71 -15.00 3.00
#